data_67c4964e094ec6cb46bb0ff63c80d5e2
#
_entry.id   67c4964e094ec6cb46bb0ff63c80d5e2
#
_cell.length_a   1.000
_cell.length_b   1.000
_cell.length_c   1.000
_cell.angle_alpha   90.00
_cell.angle_beta   90.00
_cell.angle_gamma   90.00
#
_symmetry.space_group_name_H-M   'P 1'
#
loop_
_entity.id
_entity.type
_entity.pdbx_description
1 polymer ?
#
loop_
_entity_poly.entity_id
_entity_poly.type
_entity_poly.pdbx_seq_one_letter_code
_entity_poly.pdbx_strand_id
1 'polypeptide(L)'
;MKGLGILLLLGLAAALEVGGDALMRNGLHASGAGRISWLIGGAVVLAAYGIFVNLGPWDFGRVLGVYVVLFFIVAQLVNWFGYGVRPDGPVLVAGALICAGGLVLTLAR
;
A
#
# COMPACT_ATOMS: atom_id res chain seq x y z
N MET A 1 -8.71 18.81 -10.31
CA MET A 1 -7.31 18.44 -10.22
C MET A 1 -6.88 18.02 -8.82
N LYS A 2 -7.56 18.54 -7.81
CA LYS A 2 -7.26 18.09 -6.44
C LYS A 2 -7.46 16.59 -6.27
N GLY A 3 -8.52 16.04 -6.88
CA GLY A 3 -8.77 14.61 -6.79
C GLY A 3 -7.65 13.77 -7.37
N LEU A 4 -7.12 14.16 -8.53
CA LEU A 4 -6.02 13.43 -9.15
C LEU A 4 -4.74 13.56 -8.31
N GLY A 5 -4.47 14.75 -7.79
CA GLY A 5 -3.30 14.95 -6.93
C GLY A 5 -3.35 14.09 -5.68
N ILE A 6 -4.53 14.01 -5.06
CA ILE A 6 -4.73 13.16 -3.87
C ILE A 6 -4.52 11.69 -4.22
N LEU A 7 -5.08 11.24 -5.35
CA LEU A 7 -4.90 9.84 -5.76
C LEU A 7 -3.43 9.51 -6.04
N LEU A 8 -2.70 10.43 -6.68
CA LEU A 8 -1.28 10.22 -6.93
C LEU A 8 -0.49 10.15 -5.62
N LEU A 9 -0.82 11.03 -4.67
CA LEU A 9 -0.18 11.03 -3.37
C LEU A 9 -0.45 9.74 -2.60
N LEU A 10 -1.70 9.30 -2.60
CA LEU A 10 -2.07 8.05 -1.94
C LEU A 10 -1.47 6.84 -2.64
N GLY A 11 -1.37 6.88 -3.98
CA GLY A 11 -0.70 5.82 -4.73
C GLY A 11 0.77 5.71 -4.36
N LEU A 12 1.44 6.85 -4.23
CA LEU A 12 2.84 6.86 -3.80
C LEU A 12 2.97 6.35 -2.36
N ALA A 13 2.05 6.76 -1.48
CA ALA A 13 2.06 6.25 -0.11
C ALA A 13 1.87 4.73 -0.10
N ALA A 14 0.97 4.22 -0.94
CA ALA A 14 0.75 2.78 -1.05
C ALA A 14 2.02 2.06 -1.52
N ALA A 15 2.73 2.63 -2.49
CA ALA A 15 3.98 2.05 -2.95
C ALA A 15 5.03 2.02 -1.84
N LEU A 16 5.10 3.07 -1.03
CA LEU A 16 6.01 3.12 0.10
C LEU A 16 5.66 2.06 1.14
N GLU A 17 4.37 1.93 1.47
CA GLU A 17 3.96 0.95 2.47
C GLU A 17 4.19 -0.48 1.99
N VAL A 18 3.75 -0.80 0.78
CA VAL A 18 3.93 -2.15 0.25
C VAL A 18 5.42 -2.44 0.06
N GLY A 19 6.18 -1.46 -0.45
CA GLY A 19 7.62 -1.61 -0.60
C GLY A 19 8.32 -1.83 0.73
N GLY A 20 7.95 -1.06 1.75
CA GLY A 20 8.49 -1.22 3.09
C GLY A 20 8.14 -2.58 3.69
N ASP A 21 6.89 -3.02 3.52
CA ASP A 21 6.47 -4.34 3.96
C ASP A 21 7.28 -5.44 3.26
N ALA A 22 7.52 -5.30 1.96
CA ALA A 22 8.31 -6.28 1.22
C ALA A 22 9.75 -6.33 1.72
N LEU A 23 10.34 -5.17 2.04
CA LEU A 23 11.68 -5.12 2.61
C LEU A 23 11.72 -5.82 3.97
N MET A 24 10.72 -5.57 4.82
CA MET A 24 10.63 -6.24 6.11
C MET A 24 10.48 -7.75 5.94
N ARG A 25 9.63 -8.17 5.01
CA ARG A 25 9.44 -9.59 4.74
C ARG A 25 10.75 -10.25 4.29
N ASN A 26 11.46 -9.60 3.38
CA ASN A 26 12.73 -10.11 2.91
C ASN A 26 13.75 -10.22 4.06
N GLY A 27 13.77 -9.22 4.94
CA GLY A 27 14.65 -9.24 6.09
C GLY A 27 14.36 -10.37 7.06
N LEU A 28 13.07 -10.60 7.32
CA LEU A 28 12.65 -11.66 8.24
C LEU A 28 12.99 -13.05 7.71
N HIS A 29 13.07 -13.21 6.40
CA HIS A 29 13.40 -14.49 5.78
C HIS A 29 14.88 -14.62 5.37
N ALA A 30 15.67 -13.56 5.61
CA ALA A 30 17.09 -13.58 5.31
C ALA A 30 17.89 -14.03 6.54
N SER A 31 19.17 -14.31 6.33
CA SER A 31 20.08 -14.67 7.40
C SER A 31 21.35 -13.84 7.27
N GLY A 32 22.12 -13.78 8.36
CA GLY A 32 23.40 -13.06 8.37
C GLY A 32 23.26 -11.56 8.41
N ALA A 33 24.30 -10.86 7.99
CA ALA A 33 24.36 -9.39 8.08
C ALA A 33 23.35 -8.70 7.17
N GLY A 34 23.02 -9.32 6.04
CA GLY A 34 22.05 -8.76 5.11
C GLY A 34 20.68 -8.58 5.71
N ARG A 35 20.32 -9.41 6.69
CA ARG A 35 19.04 -9.33 7.37
C ARG A 35 18.83 -7.95 8.01
N ILE A 36 19.86 -7.43 8.67
CA ILE A 36 19.76 -6.13 9.34
C ILE A 36 19.53 -5.01 8.33
N SER A 37 20.21 -5.05 7.19
CA SER A 37 20.06 -4.05 6.15
C SER A 37 18.61 -4.02 5.62
N TRP A 38 18.03 -5.20 5.36
CA TRP A 38 16.66 -5.29 4.90
C TRP A 38 15.68 -4.72 5.94
N LEU A 39 15.87 -5.06 7.21
CA LEU A 39 14.96 -4.61 8.27
C LEU A 39 15.06 -3.12 8.51
N ILE A 40 16.27 -2.56 8.49
CA ILE A 40 16.44 -1.11 8.66
C ILE A 40 15.84 -0.37 7.46
N GLY A 41 16.11 -0.84 6.24
CA GLY A 41 15.55 -0.25 5.03
C GLY A 41 14.03 -0.26 5.06
N GLY A 42 13.44 -1.40 5.43
CA GLY A 42 12.00 -1.51 5.56
C GLY A 42 11.42 -0.56 6.59
N ALA A 43 12.07 -0.46 7.77
CA ALA A 43 11.61 0.43 8.83
C ALA A 43 11.64 1.89 8.38
N VAL A 44 12.70 2.31 7.69
CA VAL A 44 12.82 3.68 7.19
C VAL A 44 11.72 3.98 6.17
N VAL A 45 11.50 3.07 5.23
CA VAL A 45 10.46 3.26 4.19
C VAL A 45 9.08 3.30 4.82
N LEU A 46 8.79 2.44 5.80
CA LEU A 46 7.49 2.45 6.49
C LEU A 46 7.28 3.74 7.29
N ALA A 47 8.33 4.26 7.91
CA ALA A 47 8.23 5.54 8.61
C ALA A 47 7.94 6.67 7.61
N ALA A 48 8.60 6.66 6.46
CA ALA A 48 8.34 7.64 5.40
C ALA A 48 6.89 7.57 4.93
N TYR A 49 6.37 6.35 4.73
CA TYR A 49 4.97 6.15 4.38
C TYR A 49 4.05 6.79 5.42
N GLY A 50 4.29 6.51 6.70
CA GLY A 50 3.44 7.02 7.78
C GLY A 50 3.39 8.54 7.82
N ILE A 51 4.53 9.19 7.61
CA ILE A 51 4.57 10.63 7.52
C ILE A 51 3.80 11.13 6.30
N PHE A 52 4.09 10.53 5.16
CA PHE A 52 3.57 10.98 3.87
C PHE A 52 2.05 10.89 3.79
N VAL A 53 1.48 9.78 4.23
CA VAL A 53 0.02 9.57 4.15
C VAL A 53 -0.73 10.50 5.09
N ASN A 54 -0.07 11.03 6.12
CA ASN A 54 -0.70 11.89 7.11
C ASN A 54 -0.42 13.38 6.91
N LEU A 55 0.24 13.75 5.80
CA LEU A 55 0.55 15.17 5.55
C LEU A 55 -0.64 15.99 5.06
N GLY A 56 -1.61 15.34 4.42
CA GLY A 56 -2.72 16.08 3.81
C GLY A 56 -3.81 16.44 4.80
N PRO A 57 -4.62 17.46 4.47
CA PRO A 57 -5.68 17.95 5.35
C PRO A 57 -6.99 17.18 5.14
N TRP A 58 -6.93 15.90 4.99
CA TRP A 58 -8.10 15.07 4.73
C TRP A 58 -8.61 14.39 6.00
N ASP A 59 -9.88 13.98 5.97
CA ASP A 59 -10.48 13.22 7.05
C ASP A 59 -9.79 11.88 7.18
N PHE A 60 -9.26 11.60 8.35
CA PHE A 60 -8.43 10.42 8.60
C PHE A 60 -9.13 9.12 8.21
N GLY A 61 -10.37 8.94 8.67
CA GLY A 61 -11.10 7.70 8.40
C GLY A 61 -11.42 7.52 6.93
N ARG A 62 -11.85 8.59 6.28
CA ARG A 62 -12.22 8.54 4.86
C ARG A 62 -11.00 8.33 3.97
N VAL A 63 -9.92 9.03 4.23
CA VAL A 63 -8.72 8.89 3.40
C VAL A 63 -8.14 7.47 3.52
N LEU A 64 -8.15 6.89 4.71
CA LEU A 64 -7.65 5.54 4.87
C LEU A 64 -8.55 4.51 4.18
N GLY A 65 -9.86 4.76 4.15
CA GLY A 65 -10.78 3.90 3.42
C GLY A 65 -10.51 3.90 1.92
N VAL A 66 -10.30 5.08 1.34
CA VAL A 66 -9.92 5.19 -0.08
C VAL A 66 -8.53 4.61 -0.30
N TYR A 67 -7.62 4.86 0.62
CA TYR A 67 -6.25 4.38 0.53
C TYR A 67 -6.17 2.85 0.45
N VAL A 68 -7.05 2.14 1.16
CA VAL A 68 -7.05 0.67 1.14
C VAL A 68 -7.16 0.12 -0.28
N VAL A 69 -7.93 0.79 -1.16
CA VAL A 69 -8.05 0.36 -2.55
C VAL A 69 -6.69 0.41 -3.25
N LEU A 70 -5.99 1.53 -3.11
CA LEU A 70 -4.70 1.72 -3.74
C LEU A 70 -3.66 0.77 -3.14
N PHE A 71 -3.69 0.62 -1.83
CA PHE A 71 -2.81 -0.32 -1.15
C PHE A 71 -3.01 -1.75 -1.67
N PHE A 72 -4.26 -2.18 -1.78
CA PHE A 72 -4.56 -3.52 -2.25
C PHE A 72 -4.03 -3.74 -3.67
N ILE A 73 -4.28 -2.78 -4.57
CA ILE A 73 -3.83 -2.89 -5.95
C ILE A 73 -2.31 -2.99 -6.02
N VAL A 74 -1.60 -2.11 -5.31
CA VAL A 74 -0.14 -2.12 -5.31
C VAL A 74 0.38 -3.42 -4.70
N ALA A 75 -0.27 -3.89 -3.62
CA ALA A 75 0.14 -5.15 -2.99
C ALA A 75 0.01 -6.33 -3.96
N GLN A 76 -1.07 -6.36 -4.75
CA GLN A 76 -1.23 -7.44 -5.73
C GLN A 76 -0.20 -7.36 -6.84
N LEU A 77 0.15 -6.16 -7.28
CA LEU A 77 1.17 -6.00 -8.31
C LEU A 77 2.53 -6.47 -7.81
N VAL A 78 2.89 -6.10 -6.58
CA VAL A 78 4.15 -6.54 -5.99
C VAL A 78 4.15 -8.06 -5.79
N ASN A 79 3.04 -8.62 -5.32
CA ASN A 79 2.94 -10.05 -5.10
C ASN A 79 3.09 -10.82 -6.42
N TRP A 80 2.46 -10.31 -7.48
CA TRP A 80 2.51 -10.96 -8.79
C TRP A 80 3.90 -10.83 -9.42
N PHE A 81 4.38 -9.60 -9.55
CA PHE A 81 5.63 -9.36 -10.29
C PHE A 81 6.87 -9.54 -9.43
N GLY A 82 6.76 -9.35 -8.11
CA GLY A 82 7.89 -9.51 -7.19
C GLY A 82 8.03 -10.91 -6.64
N TYR A 83 6.91 -11.54 -6.30
CA TYR A 83 6.93 -12.86 -5.67
C TYR A 83 6.37 -13.97 -6.56
N GLY A 84 5.93 -13.64 -7.75
CA GLY A 84 5.46 -14.64 -8.71
C GLY A 84 4.10 -15.26 -8.41
N VAL A 85 3.30 -14.61 -7.56
CA VAL A 85 1.98 -15.13 -7.16
C VAL A 85 0.88 -14.35 -7.87
N ARG A 86 0.16 -14.99 -8.77
CA ARG A 86 -0.94 -14.37 -9.49
C ARG A 86 -2.19 -14.29 -8.60
N PRO A 87 -2.99 -13.21 -8.73
CA PRO A 87 -4.26 -13.15 -8.01
C PRO A 87 -5.17 -14.30 -8.45
N ASP A 88 -5.72 -15.02 -7.48
CA ASP A 88 -6.66 -16.09 -7.76
C ASP A 88 -8.10 -15.58 -7.67
N GLY A 89 -9.08 -16.48 -7.83
CA GLY A 89 -10.49 -16.13 -7.80
C GLY A 89 -10.92 -15.39 -6.55
N PRO A 90 -10.64 -15.94 -5.35
CA PRO A 90 -10.98 -15.24 -4.10
C PRO A 90 -10.35 -13.86 -3.97
N VAL A 91 -9.11 -13.70 -4.40
CA VAL A 91 -8.45 -12.40 -4.35
C VAL A 91 -9.13 -11.41 -5.28
N LEU A 92 -9.53 -11.87 -6.47
CA LEU A 92 -10.21 -11.01 -7.43
C LEU A 92 -11.59 -10.58 -6.91
N VAL A 93 -12.33 -11.48 -6.29
CA VAL A 93 -13.63 -11.15 -5.68
C VAL A 93 -13.45 -10.14 -4.54
N ALA A 94 -12.50 -10.39 -3.66
CA ALA A 94 -12.20 -9.47 -2.56
C ALA A 94 -11.78 -8.11 -3.10
N GLY A 95 -10.96 -8.09 -4.15
CA GLY A 95 -10.54 -6.84 -4.78
C GLY A 95 -11.71 -6.06 -5.34
N ALA A 96 -12.67 -6.73 -5.96
CA ALA A 96 -13.86 -6.06 -6.47
C ALA A 96 -14.66 -5.41 -5.34
N LEU A 97 -14.80 -6.09 -4.20
CA LEU A 97 -15.51 -5.54 -3.05
C LEU A 97 -14.76 -4.36 -2.44
N ILE A 98 -13.45 -4.44 -2.35
CA ILE A 98 -12.61 -3.36 -1.84
C ILE A 98 -12.75 -2.13 -2.73
N CYS A 99 -12.65 -2.32 -4.04
CA CYS A 99 -12.78 -1.23 -5.00
C CYS A 99 -14.18 -0.61 -4.96
N ALA A 100 -15.22 -1.43 -4.83
CA ALA A 100 -16.58 -0.92 -4.71
C ALA A 100 -16.73 -0.06 -3.45
N GLY A 101 -16.18 -0.51 -2.32
CA GLY A 101 -16.20 0.28 -1.09
C GLY A 101 -15.47 1.60 -1.23
N GLY A 102 -14.31 1.58 -1.89
CA GLY A 102 -13.56 2.81 -2.16
C GLY A 102 -14.32 3.78 -3.04
N LEU A 103 -15.04 3.27 -4.03
CA LEU A 103 -15.89 4.11 -4.88
C LEU A 103 -16.98 4.78 -4.07
N VAL A 104 -17.61 4.05 -3.15
CA VAL A 104 -18.64 4.63 -2.29
C VAL A 104 -18.07 5.82 -1.50
N LEU A 105 -16.89 5.66 -0.93
CA LEU A 105 -16.25 6.73 -0.16
C LEU A 105 -15.84 7.91 -1.03
N THR A 106 -15.48 7.64 -2.28
CA THR A 106 -15.06 8.70 -3.21
C THR A 106 -16.24 9.50 -3.74
N LEU A 107 -17.34 8.81 -4.07
CA LEU A 107 -18.49 9.43 -4.69
C LEU A 107 -19.50 9.99 -3.69
N ALA A 108 -19.66 9.34 -2.54
CA ALA A 108 -20.58 9.79 -1.51
C ALA A 108 -19.89 10.81 -0.61
N ARG A 109 -20.49 11.97 -0.51
CA ARG A 109 -19.90 13.05 0.26
C ARG A 109 -20.68 13.33 1.52
#